data_78b9d8c262b036720ec3bafe3db70034
#
_entry.id   78b9d8c262b036720ec3bafe3db70034
#
_cell.length_a   1.000
_cell.length_b   1.000
_cell.length_c   1.000
_cell.angle_alpha   90.00
_cell.angle_beta   90.00
_cell.angle_gamma   90.00
#
_symmetry.space_group_name_H-M   'P 1'
#
loop_
_entity.id
_entity.type
_entity.pdbx_description
1 polymer ?
#
loop_
_entity_poly.entity_id
_entity_poly.type
_entity_poly.pdbx_seq_one_letter_code
_entity_poly.pdbx_strand_id
1 'polypeptide(L)'
;MTTLPLSLRSKDPGVPPILLVSVRSVLEAEEAIAGGADILDLKDPERGSLGCADRELMRLISPAGLPVTAALGECMEWAGREAFELPGQLAAVKLGLAGLGGRADWKAEWVEVRRRFEASSARRLEWVAVAYVDSDSARAPSITDVATAAVETGCRGLLLDTCDKGSGRLFDSVTERELAELAERVHAAGLFLAAAGRLTTADIARLAGLPVDIVAVRSAACAGNDRRSGVRGDRVAACRQALTATPGRLSGAY
;
A
#
# COMPACT_ATOMS: atom_id res chain seq x y z
N MET A 1 -17.89 7.94 -9.97
CA MET A 1 -16.50 7.57 -10.22
C MET A 1 -15.68 7.99 -9.01
N THR A 2 -15.23 7.05 -8.20
CA THR A 2 -14.45 7.36 -7.01
C THR A 2 -12.99 7.32 -7.39
N THR A 3 -12.41 8.47 -7.71
CA THR A 3 -10.95 8.64 -7.76
C THR A 3 -10.41 8.47 -6.35
N LEU A 4 -9.14 8.08 -6.20
CA LEU A 4 -8.50 8.19 -4.89
C LEU A 4 -8.69 9.63 -4.38
N PRO A 5 -9.23 9.86 -3.17
CA PRO A 5 -9.47 11.21 -2.65
C PRO A 5 -8.18 11.88 -2.23
N LEU A 6 -7.19 11.79 -3.08
CA LEU A 6 -5.85 12.30 -2.87
C LEU A 6 -5.67 13.60 -3.64
N SER A 7 -6.42 14.62 -3.28
CA SER A 7 -5.74 15.88 -3.07
C SER A 7 -4.68 15.58 -2.00
N LEU A 8 -3.41 15.64 -2.38
CA LEU A 8 -2.28 15.57 -1.46
C LEU A 8 -2.69 16.25 -0.18
N ARG A 9 -2.72 15.52 0.92
CA ARG A 9 -2.96 16.15 2.21
C ARG A 9 -1.82 17.11 2.45
N SER A 10 -2.01 18.34 2.00
CA SER A 10 -1.25 19.46 2.44
C SER A 10 -1.28 19.41 3.96
N LYS A 11 -0.20 18.99 4.59
CA LYS A 11 0.37 19.44 5.86
C LYS A 11 -0.56 20.05 6.93
N ASP A 12 -1.86 19.69 6.99
CA ASP A 12 -2.66 20.05 8.14
C ASP A 12 -2.29 19.13 9.31
N PRO A 13 -1.47 19.60 10.24
CA PRO A 13 -1.14 18.83 11.43
C PRO A 13 -2.43 18.63 12.22
N GLY A 14 -2.93 17.40 12.26
CA GLY A 14 -4.15 17.04 12.98
C GLY A 14 -5.15 16.21 12.18
N VAL A 15 -4.98 16.06 10.87
CA VAL A 15 -5.80 15.12 10.09
C VAL A 15 -5.14 13.74 10.10
N PRO A 16 -5.79 12.70 10.65
CA PRO A 16 -5.18 11.37 10.71
C PRO A 16 -4.98 10.79 9.31
N PRO A 17 -3.98 9.91 9.11
CA PRO A 17 -3.80 9.18 7.86
C PRO A 17 -5.05 8.39 7.44
N ILE A 18 -5.20 8.17 6.14
CA ILE A 18 -6.21 7.31 5.55
C ILE A 18 -5.92 5.85 5.92
N LEU A 19 -6.93 5.10 6.34
CA LEU A 19 -6.81 3.68 6.62
C LEU A 19 -7.14 2.85 5.38
N LEU A 20 -6.12 2.20 4.82
CA LEU A 20 -6.30 1.22 3.76
C LEU A 20 -6.28 -0.19 4.36
N VAL A 21 -7.31 -0.99 4.04
CA VAL A 21 -7.41 -2.39 4.51
C VAL A 21 -7.32 -3.32 3.32
N SER A 22 -6.35 -4.25 3.36
CA SER A 22 -6.23 -5.28 2.32
C SER A 22 -7.20 -6.43 2.58
N VAL A 23 -7.96 -6.81 1.55
CA VAL A 23 -9.02 -7.82 1.60
C VAL A 23 -8.88 -8.83 0.45
N ARG A 24 -9.37 -10.07 0.64
CA ARG A 24 -9.32 -11.14 -0.35
C ARG A 24 -10.69 -11.76 -0.67
N SER A 25 -11.76 -11.24 -0.10
CA SER A 25 -13.14 -11.69 -0.35
C SER A 25 -14.15 -10.57 -0.13
N VAL A 26 -15.38 -10.76 -0.61
CA VAL A 26 -16.49 -9.85 -0.37
C VAL A 26 -16.80 -9.72 1.12
N LEU A 27 -16.82 -10.84 1.86
CA LEU A 27 -17.04 -10.83 3.31
C LEU A 27 -15.97 -10.02 4.05
N GLU A 28 -14.70 -10.14 3.65
CA GLU A 28 -13.64 -9.32 4.25
C GLU A 28 -13.78 -7.83 3.90
N ALA A 29 -14.30 -7.50 2.71
CA ALA A 29 -14.58 -6.13 2.33
C ALA A 29 -15.71 -5.54 3.18
N GLU A 30 -16.77 -6.29 3.44
CA GLU A 30 -17.88 -5.89 4.31
C GLU A 30 -17.38 -5.63 5.75
N GLU A 31 -16.58 -6.53 6.30
CA GLU A 31 -15.95 -6.37 7.61
C GLU A 31 -15.04 -5.12 7.67
N ALA A 32 -14.25 -4.90 6.62
CA ALA A 32 -13.37 -3.73 6.54
C ALA A 32 -14.15 -2.43 6.50
N ILE A 33 -15.23 -2.37 5.72
CA ILE A 33 -16.13 -1.22 5.64
C ILE A 33 -16.80 -0.96 6.99
N ALA A 34 -17.37 -1.99 7.61
CA ALA A 34 -18.02 -1.88 8.91
C ALA A 34 -17.05 -1.39 10.01
N GLY A 35 -15.77 -1.76 9.93
CA GLY A 35 -14.72 -1.32 10.84
C GLY A 35 -14.16 0.07 10.55
N GLY A 36 -14.58 0.74 9.47
CA GLY A 36 -14.18 2.10 9.13
C GLY A 36 -12.93 2.21 8.25
N ALA A 37 -12.71 1.27 7.33
CA ALA A 37 -11.73 1.43 6.27
C ALA A 37 -12.10 2.61 5.35
N ASP A 38 -11.11 3.38 4.88
CA ASP A 38 -11.30 4.45 3.89
C ASP A 38 -11.02 3.96 2.47
N ILE A 39 -10.15 2.97 2.32
CA ILE A 39 -9.77 2.37 1.03
C ILE A 39 -9.75 0.85 1.21
N LEU A 40 -10.31 0.13 0.24
CA LEU A 40 -10.13 -1.31 0.12
C LEU A 40 -8.99 -1.62 -0.84
N ASP A 41 -8.14 -2.59 -0.46
CA ASP A 41 -7.04 -3.05 -1.30
C ASP A 41 -7.17 -4.55 -1.59
N LEU A 42 -7.43 -4.90 -2.84
CA LEU A 42 -7.62 -6.28 -3.24
C LEU A 42 -6.26 -6.96 -3.41
N LYS A 43 -5.98 -7.98 -2.61
CA LYS A 43 -4.78 -8.81 -2.75
C LYS A 43 -4.96 -10.21 -2.19
N ASP A 44 -4.20 -11.16 -2.72
CA ASP A 44 -4.14 -12.51 -2.20
C ASP A 44 -2.89 -12.71 -1.31
N PRO A 45 -3.05 -12.74 0.03
CA PRO A 45 -1.92 -12.89 0.95
C PRO A 45 -1.24 -14.26 0.87
N GLU A 46 -1.86 -15.28 0.27
CA GLU A 46 -1.27 -16.60 0.04
C GLU A 46 -0.17 -16.55 -1.04
N ARG A 47 -0.29 -15.59 -1.96
CA ARG A 47 0.59 -15.44 -3.12
C ARG A 47 1.70 -14.41 -2.92
N GLY A 48 1.95 -13.97 -1.71
CA GLY A 48 3.01 -13.03 -1.41
C GLY A 48 2.56 -11.71 -0.81
N SER A 49 3.46 -10.75 -0.69
CA SER A 49 3.17 -9.45 -0.11
C SER A 49 2.18 -8.66 -0.97
N LEU A 50 2.39 -8.68 -2.27
CA LEU A 50 1.52 -8.08 -3.28
C LEU A 50 0.83 -9.12 -4.18
N GLY A 51 0.52 -10.29 -3.63
CA GLY A 51 -0.11 -11.36 -4.40
C GLY A 51 -1.31 -10.86 -5.19
N CYS A 52 -1.32 -11.15 -6.50
CA CYS A 52 -2.37 -10.69 -7.41
C CYS A 52 -3.73 -11.20 -6.93
N ALA A 53 -4.67 -10.29 -6.75
CA ALA A 53 -6.03 -10.62 -6.37
C ALA A 53 -6.74 -11.41 -7.49
N ASP A 54 -7.75 -12.18 -7.11
CA ASP A 54 -8.59 -12.87 -8.05
C ASP A 54 -9.33 -11.88 -8.98
N ARG A 55 -9.40 -12.20 -10.27
CA ARG A 55 -10.01 -11.32 -11.29
C ARG A 55 -11.52 -11.15 -11.10
N GLU A 56 -12.20 -12.20 -10.64
CA GLU A 56 -13.63 -12.13 -10.36
C GLU A 56 -13.87 -11.24 -9.15
N LEU A 57 -13.06 -11.37 -8.09
CA LEU A 57 -13.11 -10.49 -6.94
C LEU A 57 -12.93 -9.01 -7.34
N MET A 58 -11.98 -8.72 -8.24
CA MET A 58 -11.78 -7.36 -8.75
C MET A 58 -13.03 -6.80 -9.46
N ARG A 59 -13.84 -7.66 -10.11
CA ARG A 59 -15.09 -7.25 -10.77
C ARG A 59 -16.25 -7.09 -9.80
N LEU A 60 -16.30 -7.94 -8.77
CA LEU A 60 -17.41 -7.97 -7.81
C LEU A 60 -17.34 -6.85 -6.78
N ILE A 61 -16.13 -6.47 -6.34
CA ILE A 61 -15.97 -5.46 -5.31
C ILE A 61 -16.04 -4.04 -5.91
N SER A 62 -17.17 -3.41 -5.72
CA SER A 62 -17.42 -2.01 -6.08
C SER A 62 -18.28 -1.35 -5.00
N PRO A 63 -17.74 -1.14 -3.79
CA PRO A 63 -18.52 -0.54 -2.71
C PRO A 63 -18.86 0.90 -3.05
N ALA A 64 -20.11 1.30 -2.78
CA ALA A 64 -20.55 2.66 -2.98
C ALA A 64 -19.73 3.63 -2.10
N GLY A 65 -19.01 4.54 -2.73
CA GLY A 65 -18.33 5.63 -2.05
C GLY A 65 -16.90 5.36 -1.57
N LEU A 66 -16.39 4.10 -1.57
CA LEU A 66 -15.01 3.82 -1.20
C LEU A 66 -14.13 3.54 -2.43
N PRO A 67 -12.93 4.11 -2.50
CA PRO A 67 -11.94 3.72 -3.50
C PRO A 67 -11.49 2.26 -3.30
N VAL A 68 -11.26 1.57 -4.42
CA VAL A 68 -10.73 0.21 -4.42
C VAL A 68 -9.42 0.21 -5.18
N THR A 69 -8.37 -0.32 -4.57
CA THR A 69 -7.06 -0.56 -5.22
C THR A 69 -6.81 -2.05 -5.37
N ALA A 70 -5.86 -2.44 -6.21
CA ALA A 70 -5.51 -3.84 -6.38
C ALA A 70 -4.00 -4.05 -6.51
N ALA A 71 -3.52 -5.14 -5.91
CA ALA A 71 -2.20 -5.69 -6.16
C ALA A 71 -2.26 -6.63 -7.36
N LEU A 72 -1.25 -6.55 -8.23
CA LEU A 72 -1.13 -7.33 -9.47
C LEU A 72 0.00 -8.38 -9.41
N GLY A 73 0.51 -8.68 -8.22
CA GLY A 73 1.65 -9.58 -8.05
C GLY A 73 3.01 -8.88 -8.20
N GLU A 74 4.05 -9.67 -8.30
CA GLU A 74 5.39 -9.17 -8.57
C GLU A 74 5.60 -8.96 -10.08
N CYS A 75 6.36 -7.92 -10.45
CA CYS A 75 6.66 -7.62 -11.85
C CYS A 75 7.24 -8.84 -12.58
N MET A 76 8.13 -9.57 -11.93
CA MET A 76 8.74 -10.80 -12.46
C MET A 76 7.72 -11.91 -12.83
N GLU A 77 6.56 -11.95 -12.19
CA GLU A 77 5.52 -12.93 -12.51
C GLU A 77 4.90 -12.69 -13.90
N TRP A 78 5.09 -11.48 -14.45
CA TRP A 78 4.57 -11.06 -15.76
C TRP A 78 5.57 -11.23 -16.90
N ALA A 79 6.78 -11.74 -16.63
CA ALA A 79 7.73 -12.08 -17.68
C ALA A 79 7.12 -13.12 -18.63
N GLY A 80 6.97 -12.76 -19.91
CA GLY A 80 6.36 -13.63 -20.92
C GLY A 80 4.85 -13.90 -20.77
N ARG A 81 4.16 -13.23 -19.85
CA ARG A 81 2.70 -13.34 -19.68
C ARG A 81 1.97 -12.12 -20.25
N GLU A 82 0.80 -12.36 -20.80
CA GLU A 82 -0.09 -11.26 -21.19
C GLU A 82 -0.79 -10.63 -20.01
N ALA A 83 -0.93 -9.28 -20.05
CA ALA A 83 -1.77 -8.56 -19.11
C ALA A 83 -3.26 -8.87 -19.42
N PHE A 84 -4.08 -8.77 -18.40
CA PHE A 84 -5.54 -8.91 -18.54
C PHE A 84 -6.22 -7.55 -18.33
N GLU A 85 -7.42 -7.42 -18.85
CA GLU A 85 -8.23 -6.23 -18.66
C GLU A 85 -8.57 -6.03 -17.18
N LEU A 86 -8.27 -4.83 -16.68
CA LEU A 86 -8.59 -4.43 -15.31
C LEU A 86 -9.95 -3.74 -15.26
N PRO A 87 -10.78 -4.04 -14.24
CA PRO A 87 -12.07 -3.40 -14.10
C PRO A 87 -11.95 -1.88 -13.91
N GLY A 88 -12.82 -1.14 -14.60
CA GLY A 88 -12.77 0.32 -14.63
C GLY A 88 -13.05 1.03 -13.29
N GLN A 89 -13.54 0.33 -12.26
CA GLN A 89 -13.78 0.87 -10.91
C GLN A 89 -12.52 0.93 -10.04
N LEU A 90 -11.43 0.28 -10.41
CA LEU A 90 -10.19 0.33 -9.62
C LEU A 90 -9.63 1.75 -9.63
N ALA A 91 -9.42 2.31 -8.44
CA ALA A 91 -8.89 3.66 -8.28
C ALA A 91 -7.38 3.73 -8.55
N ALA A 92 -6.64 2.68 -8.18
CA ALA A 92 -5.22 2.52 -8.49
C ALA A 92 -4.79 1.05 -8.43
N VAL A 93 -3.63 0.78 -9.03
CA VAL A 93 -3.02 -0.55 -9.04
C VAL A 93 -1.54 -0.48 -8.71
N LYS A 94 -0.97 -1.61 -8.30
CA LYS A 94 0.44 -1.71 -7.90
C LYS A 94 1.04 -3.06 -8.29
N LEU A 95 2.34 -3.03 -8.60
CA LEU A 95 3.20 -4.19 -8.85
C LEU A 95 4.33 -4.18 -7.84
N GLY A 96 4.67 -5.34 -7.29
CA GLY A 96 5.88 -5.54 -6.52
C GLY A 96 7.12 -5.60 -7.41
N LEU A 97 8.27 -5.31 -6.84
CA LEU A 97 9.56 -5.24 -7.53
C LEU A 97 10.57 -6.26 -6.98
N ALA A 98 10.10 -7.29 -6.24
CA ALA A 98 10.97 -8.35 -5.75
C ALA A 98 11.67 -9.09 -6.91
N GLY A 99 12.95 -9.42 -6.72
CA GLY A 99 13.78 -10.08 -7.72
C GLY A 99 14.36 -9.16 -8.79
N LEU A 100 14.04 -7.87 -8.79
CA LEU A 100 14.56 -6.90 -9.77
C LEU A 100 15.78 -6.11 -9.28
N GLY A 101 16.21 -6.29 -8.03
CA GLY A 101 17.39 -5.63 -7.47
C GLY A 101 18.67 -6.00 -8.22
N GLY A 102 19.56 -5.03 -8.39
CA GLY A 102 20.84 -5.21 -9.09
C GLY A 102 20.74 -5.31 -10.62
N ARG A 103 19.54 -5.29 -11.20
CA ARG A 103 19.35 -5.28 -12.65
C ARG A 103 19.35 -3.84 -13.18
N ALA A 104 20.18 -3.56 -14.16
CA ALA A 104 20.26 -2.22 -14.76
C ALA A 104 18.98 -1.84 -15.51
N ASP A 105 18.23 -2.82 -16.00
CA ASP A 105 17.01 -2.67 -16.80
C ASP A 105 15.71 -2.77 -16.00
N TRP A 106 15.75 -2.90 -14.67
CA TRP A 106 14.59 -3.13 -13.81
C TRP A 106 13.46 -2.13 -14.03
N LYS A 107 13.80 -0.84 -14.19
CA LYS A 107 12.81 0.21 -14.42
C LYS A 107 12.13 0.06 -15.77
N ALA A 108 12.88 -0.28 -16.81
CA ALA A 108 12.35 -0.51 -18.16
C ALA A 108 11.39 -1.71 -18.16
N GLU A 109 11.76 -2.80 -17.47
CA GLU A 109 10.90 -3.98 -17.33
C GLU A 109 9.60 -3.66 -16.58
N TRP A 110 9.68 -2.94 -15.45
CA TRP A 110 8.52 -2.49 -14.71
C TRP A 110 7.58 -1.61 -15.55
N VAL A 111 8.12 -0.63 -16.28
CA VAL A 111 7.36 0.24 -17.17
C VAL A 111 6.71 -0.57 -18.30
N GLU A 112 7.39 -1.55 -18.86
CA GLU A 112 6.82 -2.40 -19.93
C GLU A 112 5.66 -3.27 -19.41
N VAL A 113 5.75 -3.84 -18.21
CA VAL A 113 4.62 -4.57 -17.61
C VAL A 113 3.43 -3.63 -17.40
N ARG A 114 3.66 -2.43 -16.87
CA ARG A 114 2.61 -1.41 -16.68
C ARG A 114 1.93 -1.06 -18.01
N ARG A 115 2.74 -0.80 -19.06
CA ARG A 115 2.24 -0.47 -20.40
C ARG A 115 1.33 -1.58 -20.95
N ARG A 116 1.65 -2.84 -20.72
CA ARG A 116 0.79 -3.97 -21.14
C ARG A 116 -0.57 -3.95 -20.44
N PHE A 117 -0.62 -3.67 -19.14
CA PHE A 117 -1.88 -3.50 -18.42
C PHE A 117 -2.66 -2.27 -18.89
N GLU A 118 -1.97 -1.16 -19.17
CA GLU A 118 -2.60 0.06 -19.69
C GLU A 118 -3.21 -0.17 -21.09
N ALA A 119 -2.50 -0.90 -21.95
CA ALA A 119 -2.99 -1.26 -23.29
C ALA A 119 -4.21 -2.21 -23.25
N SER A 120 -4.32 -3.02 -22.20
CA SER A 120 -5.46 -3.94 -22.00
C SER A 120 -6.62 -3.31 -21.24
N SER A 121 -6.52 -2.06 -20.81
CA SER A 121 -7.52 -1.40 -19.97
C SER A 121 -8.26 -0.33 -20.75
N ALA A 122 -9.58 -0.22 -20.54
CA ALA A 122 -10.43 0.76 -21.22
C ALA A 122 -10.19 2.22 -20.78
N ARG A 123 -9.43 2.42 -19.69
CA ARG A 123 -9.09 3.74 -19.15
C ARG A 123 -7.64 3.78 -18.67
N ARG A 124 -7.13 5.01 -18.52
CA ARG A 124 -5.82 5.22 -17.88
C ARG A 124 -5.82 4.69 -16.46
N LEU A 125 -4.81 3.89 -16.13
CA LEU A 125 -4.60 3.35 -14.79
C LEU A 125 -3.78 4.32 -13.94
N GLU A 126 -4.16 4.47 -12.69
CA GLU A 126 -3.35 5.15 -11.68
C GLU A 126 -2.42 4.13 -11.02
N TRP A 127 -1.13 4.44 -10.99
CA TRP A 127 -0.10 3.54 -10.46
C TRP A 127 0.44 4.01 -9.11
N VAL A 128 0.63 3.07 -8.19
CA VAL A 128 1.37 3.27 -6.95
C VAL A 128 2.65 2.45 -7.03
N ALA A 129 3.80 3.10 -6.91
CA ALA A 129 5.08 2.42 -6.84
C ALA A 129 5.23 1.73 -5.49
N VAL A 130 5.87 0.57 -5.46
CA VAL A 130 6.12 -0.19 -4.22
C VAL A 130 7.60 -0.33 -3.98
N ALA A 131 8.07 0.17 -2.83
CA ALA A 131 9.42 -0.03 -2.35
C ALA A 131 9.40 -0.96 -1.13
N TYR A 132 10.19 -2.01 -1.18
CA TYR A 132 10.34 -2.91 -0.04
C TYR A 132 11.41 -2.39 0.92
N VAL A 133 11.05 -2.25 2.20
CA VAL A 133 11.98 -1.78 3.23
C VAL A 133 13.05 -2.84 3.55
N ASP A 134 12.78 -4.08 3.24
CA ASP A 134 13.68 -5.24 3.28
C ASP A 134 14.24 -5.55 1.88
N SER A 135 14.63 -4.50 1.12
CA SER A 135 15.03 -4.60 -0.29
C SER A 135 16.13 -5.61 -0.56
N ASP A 136 17.09 -5.78 0.36
CA ASP A 136 18.17 -6.74 0.22
C ASP A 136 17.65 -8.19 0.22
N SER A 137 16.80 -8.56 1.18
CA SER A 137 16.21 -9.89 1.25
C SER A 137 15.20 -10.13 0.13
N ALA A 138 14.45 -9.09 -0.26
CA ALA A 138 13.54 -9.10 -1.40
C ALA A 138 14.27 -9.13 -2.75
N ARG A 139 15.60 -8.89 -2.78
CA ARG A 139 16.34 -8.61 -4.01
C ARG A 139 15.61 -7.59 -4.88
N ALA A 140 15.17 -6.50 -4.27
CA ALA A 140 14.42 -5.43 -4.91
C ALA A 140 15.29 -4.18 -5.09
N PRO A 141 14.92 -3.25 -5.98
CA PRO A 141 15.55 -1.94 -6.06
C PRO A 141 15.42 -1.18 -4.74
N SER A 142 16.37 -0.28 -4.45
CA SER A 142 16.36 0.50 -3.21
C SER A 142 15.14 1.42 -3.13
N ILE A 143 14.76 1.81 -1.90
CA ILE A 143 13.67 2.78 -1.68
C ILE A 143 13.91 4.07 -2.48
N THR A 144 15.15 4.55 -2.50
CA THR A 144 15.52 5.78 -3.22
C THR A 144 15.36 5.64 -4.73
N ASP A 145 15.78 4.50 -5.31
CA ASP A 145 15.64 4.24 -6.74
C ASP A 145 14.18 4.12 -7.14
N VAL A 146 13.37 3.42 -6.33
CA VAL A 146 11.93 3.28 -6.58
C VAL A 146 11.22 4.63 -6.44
N ALA A 147 11.56 5.44 -5.44
CA ALA A 147 10.99 6.78 -5.28
C ALA A 147 11.29 7.68 -6.48
N THR A 148 12.53 7.66 -6.98
CA THR A 148 12.93 8.39 -8.18
C THR A 148 12.15 7.90 -9.40
N ALA A 149 12.09 6.59 -9.62
CA ALA A 149 11.36 6.00 -10.73
C ALA A 149 9.84 6.29 -10.65
N ALA A 150 9.27 6.37 -9.44
CA ALA A 150 7.87 6.73 -9.26
C ALA A 150 7.54 8.12 -9.82
N VAL A 151 8.42 9.10 -9.56
CA VAL A 151 8.29 10.46 -10.12
C VAL A 151 8.44 10.44 -11.65
N GLU A 152 9.52 9.84 -12.13
CA GLU A 152 9.84 9.81 -13.56
C GLU A 152 8.79 9.10 -14.41
N THR A 153 8.10 8.11 -13.84
CA THR A 153 7.10 7.30 -14.54
C THR A 153 5.66 7.70 -14.26
N GLY A 154 5.45 8.81 -13.56
CA GLY A 154 4.13 9.39 -13.31
C GLY A 154 3.24 8.56 -12.39
N CYS A 155 3.80 7.93 -11.36
CA CYS A 155 3.01 7.31 -10.30
C CYS A 155 2.27 8.36 -9.47
N ARG A 156 1.20 7.94 -8.80
CA ARG A 156 0.42 8.77 -7.87
C ARG A 156 1.02 8.81 -6.47
N GLY A 157 1.77 7.78 -6.12
CA GLY A 157 2.35 7.67 -4.78
C GLY A 157 3.37 6.56 -4.68
N LEU A 158 3.99 6.51 -3.51
CA LEU A 158 4.93 5.49 -3.09
C LEU A 158 4.36 4.73 -1.90
N LEU A 159 4.36 3.41 -1.97
CA LEU A 159 4.04 2.51 -0.86
C LEU A 159 5.33 1.89 -0.33
N LEU A 160 5.60 2.03 0.97
CA LEU A 160 6.57 1.21 1.68
C LEU A 160 5.88 -0.05 2.20
N ASP A 161 6.43 -1.22 1.92
CA ASP A 161 5.94 -2.51 2.44
C ASP A 161 7.12 -3.43 2.79
N THR A 162 6.88 -4.56 3.44
CA THR A 162 7.82 -5.67 3.61
C THR A 162 7.50 -6.79 2.62
N CYS A 163 8.51 -7.33 1.96
CA CYS A 163 8.38 -8.46 1.02
C CYS A 163 8.39 -9.77 1.78
N ASP A 164 9.47 -10.03 2.52
CA ASP A 164 9.65 -11.27 3.26
C ASP A 164 8.93 -11.24 4.61
N LYS A 165 8.21 -12.31 4.88
CA LYS A 165 7.43 -12.46 6.11
C LYS A 165 8.29 -12.80 7.34
N GLY A 166 9.55 -13.18 7.13
CA GLY A 166 10.55 -13.44 8.15
C GLY A 166 11.43 -12.23 8.51
N SER A 167 11.51 -11.24 7.63
CA SER A 167 12.47 -10.13 7.69
C SER A 167 12.12 -8.97 8.64
N GLY A 168 11.04 -9.07 9.41
CA GLY A 168 10.68 -8.01 10.36
C GLY A 168 9.46 -7.16 9.93
N ARG A 169 9.35 -6.00 10.56
CA ARG A 169 8.27 -5.02 10.36
C ARG A 169 8.85 -3.73 9.78
N LEU A 170 8.00 -2.81 9.37
CA LEU A 170 8.40 -1.50 8.84
C LEU A 170 9.48 -0.84 9.71
N PHE A 171 9.23 -0.69 11.01
CA PHE A 171 10.10 0.02 11.94
C PHE A 171 11.34 -0.79 12.40
N ASP A 172 11.49 -2.02 11.96
CA ASP A 172 12.73 -2.78 12.15
C ASP A 172 13.78 -2.40 11.08
N SER A 173 13.33 -1.80 9.96
CA SER A 173 14.18 -1.43 8.81
C SER A 173 14.23 0.08 8.54
N VAL A 174 13.23 0.87 9.00
CA VAL A 174 13.15 2.31 8.73
C VAL A 174 12.83 3.05 10.03
N THR A 175 13.62 4.07 10.35
CA THR A 175 13.36 4.96 11.50
C THR A 175 12.28 6.00 11.18
N GLU A 176 11.66 6.58 12.22
CA GLU A 176 10.68 7.67 12.04
C GLU A 176 11.27 8.87 11.32
N ARG A 177 12.56 9.19 11.57
CA ARG A 177 13.27 10.27 10.91
C ARG A 177 13.43 10.01 9.41
N GLU A 178 13.88 8.82 9.03
CA GLU A 178 14.04 8.44 7.61
C GLU A 178 12.69 8.44 6.90
N LEU A 179 11.63 7.99 7.58
CA LEU A 179 10.28 8.02 7.03
C LEU A 179 9.78 9.45 6.81
N ALA A 180 10.04 10.37 7.75
CA ALA A 180 9.69 11.78 7.62
C ALA A 180 10.47 12.46 6.48
N GLU A 181 11.79 12.22 6.39
CA GLU A 181 12.63 12.74 5.31
C GLU A 181 12.19 12.19 3.93
N LEU A 182 11.78 10.93 3.86
CA LEU A 182 11.22 10.34 2.63
C LEU A 182 9.88 10.99 2.27
N ALA A 183 9.00 11.20 3.26
CA ALA A 183 7.70 11.84 3.05
C ALA A 183 7.87 13.25 2.48
N GLU A 184 8.78 14.05 3.01
CA GLU A 184 9.07 15.40 2.48
C GLU A 184 9.48 15.36 1.00
N ARG A 185 10.37 14.44 0.63
CA ARG A 185 10.82 14.29 -0.78
C ARG A 185 9.68 13.84 -1.70
N VAL A 186 8.89 12.86 -1.25
CA VAL A 186 7.77 12.30 -2.00
C VAL A 186 6.69 13.38 -2.20
N HIS A 187 6.35 14.13 -1.15
CA HIS A 187 5.38 15.23 -1.21
C HIS A 187 5.86 16.39 -2.10
N ALA A 188 7.16 16.75 -2.02
CA ALA A 188 7.73 17.79 -2.89
C ALA A 188 7.62 17.43 -4.38
N ALA A 189 7.62 16.13 -4.71
CA ALA A 189 7.41 15.62 -6.06
C ALA A 189 5.94 15.46 -6.46
N GLY A 190 5.00 15.81 -5.58
CA GLY A 190 3.57 15.71 -5.85
C GLY A 190 2.98 14.31 -5.67
N LEU A 191 3.68 13.38 -4.99
CA LEU A 191 3.22 12.04 -4.71
C LEU A 191 2.75 11.91 -3.25
N PHE A 192 1.85 10.97 -2.97
CA PHE A 192 1.56 10.59 -1.59
C PHE A 192 2.52 9.50 -1.08
N LEU A 193 2.68 9.40 0.23
CA LEU A 193 3.38 8.31 0.90
C LEU A 193 2.41 7.40 1.64
N ALA A 194 2.45 6.11 1.31
CA ALA A 194 1.74 5.06 2.03
C ALA A 194 2.73 4.18 2.81
N ALA A 195 2.37 3.77 4.02
CA ALA A 195 3.17 2.89 4.86
C ALA A 195 2.42 1.62 5.21
N ALA A 196 3.07 0.48 4.97
CA ALA A 196 2.65 -0.87 5.30
C ALA A 196 3.82 -1.64 5.94
N GLY A 197 3.74 -2.96 6.01
CA GLY A 197 4.82 -3.82 6.49
C GLY A 197 4.57 -4.37 7.89
N ARG A 198 3.62 -5.30 8.01
CA ARG A 198 3.31 -6.05 9.25
C ARG A 198 3.08 -5.14 10.48
N LEU A 199 2.42 -4.02 10.28
CA LEU A 199 2.14 -3.04 11.31
C LEU A 199 1.34 -3.65 12.46
N THR A 200 1.72 -3.34 13.69
CA THR A 200 0.92 -3.53 14.90
C THR A 200 0.07 -2.29 15.17
N THR A 201 -0.88 -2.36 16.10
CA THR A 201 -1.64 -1.18 16.55
C THR A 201 -0.74 -0.09 17.14
N ALA A 202 0.36 -0.48 17.79
CA ALA A 202 1.37 0.46 18.30
C ALA A 202 2.12 1.16 17.13
N ASP A 203 2.48 0.42 16.08
CA ASP A 203 3.11 0.99 14.88
C ASP A 203 2.15 1.95 14.16
N ILE A 204 0.87 1.60 14.10
CA ILE A 204 -0.18 2.46 13.52
C ILE A 204 -0.29 3.79 14.29
N ALA A 205 -0.29 3.73 15.63
CA ALA A 205 -0.32 4.93 16.47
C ALA A 205 0.94 5.81 16.29
N ARG A 206 2.12 5.21 16.07
CA ARG A 206 3.35 5.94 15.73
C ARG A 206 3.22 6.66 14.38
N LEU A 207 2.69 5.96 13.36
CA LEU A 207 2.48 6.54 12.03
C LEU A 207 1.47 7.69 12.03
N ALA A 208 0.52 7.72 12.96
CA ALA A 208 -0.44 8.81 13.10
C ALA A 208 0.22 10.18 13.36
N GLY A 209 1.39 10.19 13.97
CA GLY A 209 2.19 11.40 14.25
C GLY A 209 3.19 11.77 13.15
N LEU A 210 3.30 10.98 12.09
CA LEU A 210 4.27 11.16 11.01
C LEU A 210 3.59 11.69 9.74
N PRO A 211 4.34 12.32 8.82
CA PRO A 211 3.78 12.86 7.58
C PRO A 211 3.50 11.76 6.54
N VAL A 212 2.76 10.73 6.94
CA VAL A 212 2.31 9.62 6.09
C VAL A 212 0.85 9.86 5.72
N ASP A 213 0.49 9.70 4.43
CA ASP A 213 -0.86 9.96 3.94
C ASP A 213 -1.79 8.76 4.13
N ILE A 214 -1.25 7.55 3.94
CA ILE A 214 -2.00 6.31 4.00
C ILE A 214 -1.28 5.29 4.89
N VAL A 215 -2.00 4.70 5.83
CA VAL A 215 -1.54 3.54 6.59
C VAL A 215 -2.27 2.31 6.07
N ALA A 216 -1.51 1.35 5.55
CA ALA A 216 -2.06 0.15 4.93
C ALA A 216 -1.86 -1.08 5.84
N VAL A 217 -2.96 -1.78 6.11
CA VAL A 217 -2.96 -2.92 7.03
C VAL A 217 -3.55 -4.18 6.41
N ARG A 218 -3.02 -5.32 6.80
CA ARG A 218 -3.62 -6.64 6.61
C ARG A 218 -3.62 -7.40 7.95
N SER A 219 -2.46 -7.76 8.47
CA SER A 219 -2.34 -8.61 9.68
C SER A 219 -3.04 -7.97 10.89
N ALA A 220 -2.85 -6.68 11.14
CA ALA A 220 -3.49 -5.98 12.25
C ALA A 220 -5.02 -6.00 12.19
N ALA A 221 -5.58 -6.04 10.98
CA ALA A 221 -7.02 -6.11 10.73
C ALA A 221 -7.58 -7.54 10.77
N CYS A 222 -6.72 -8.57 10.87
CA CYS A 222 -7.12 -9.98 10.85
C CYS A 222 -7.22 -10.57 12.25
N ALA A 223 -8.00 -11.64 12.39
CA ALA A 223 -8.06 -12.44 13.61
C ALA A 223 -6.66 -12.95 13.99
N GLY A 224 -6.30 -12.85 15.26
CA GLY A 224 -4.99 -13.30 15.78
C GLY A 224 -3.77 -12.58 15.20
N ASN A 225 -3.93 -11.46 14.51
CA ASN A 225 -2.87 -10.79 13.72
C ASN A 225 -2.24 -11.68 12.63
N ASP A 226 -2.91 -12.75 12.24
CA ASP A 226 -2.47 -13.62 11.15
C ASP A 226 -3.07 -13.13 9.82
N ARG A 227 -2.19 -12.74 8.88
CA ARG A 227 -2.58 -12.25 7.55
C ARG A 227 -3.38 -13.27 6.70
N ARG A 228 -3.31 -14.56 7.03
CA ARG A 228 -4.07 -15.63 6.38
C ARG A 228 -5.46 -15.81 6.96
N SER A 229 -5.68 -15.33 8.19
CA SER A 229 -6.99 -15.27 8.81
C SER A 229 -7.88 -14.21 8.17
N GLY A 230 -9.19 -14.29 8.39
CA GLY A 230 -10.15 -13.30 7.89
C GLY A 230 -9.99 -11.95 8.56
N VAL A 231 -10.29 -10.89 7.79
CA VAL A 231 -10.44 -9.53 8.31
C VAL A 231 -11.65 -9.50 9.25
N ARG A 232 -11.55 -8.71 10.33
CA ARG A 232 -12.58 -8.54 11.36
C ARG A 232 -12.86 -7.07 11.58
N GLY A 233 -14.11 -6.67 11.57
CA GLY A 233 -14.54 -5.28 11.74
C GLY A 233 -14.08 -4.65 13.05
N ASP A 234 -14.12 -5.41 14.16
CA ASP A 234 -13.60 -4.97 15.46
C ASP A 234 -12.09 -4.67 15.43
N ARG A 235 -11.32 -5.46 14.66
CA ARG A 235 -9.88 -5.25 14.48
C ARG A 235 -9.59 -4.04 13.59
N VAL A 236 -10.37 -3.84 12.55
CA VAL A 236 -10.28 -2.64 11.69
C VAL A 236 -10.63 -1.38 12.50
N ALA A 237 -11.66 -1.44 13.33
CA ALA A 237 -12.03 -0.34 14.23
C ALA A 237 -10.91 -0.01 15.23
N ALA A 238 -10.22 -1.03 15.76
CA ALA A 238 -9.04 -0.82 16.61
C ALA A 238 -7.88 -0.14 15.85
N CYS A 239 -7.64 -0.50 14.58
CA CYS A 239 -6.66 0.21 13.72
C CYS A 239 -7.07 1.67 13.50
N ARG A 240 -8.36 1.93 13.24
CA ARG A 240 -8.90 3.30 13.09
C ARG A 240 -8.69 4.12 14.36
N GLN A 241 -8.99 3.56 15.52
CA GLN A 241 -8.79 4.21 16.81
C GLN A 241 -7.30 4.56 17.03
N ALA A 242 -6.39 3.65 16.70
CA ALA A 242 -4.96 3.88 16.81
C ALA A 242 -4.48 5.05 15.93
N LEU A 243 -5.07 5.24 14.74
CA LEU A 243 -4.77 6.38 13.84
C LEU A 243 -5.31 7.72 14.37
N THR A 244 -6.39 7.69 15.15
CA THR A 244 -7.04 8.91 15.67
C THR A 244 -6.65 9.25 17.11
N ALA A 245 -5.99 8.32 17.80
CA ALA A 245 -5.48 8.57 19.14
C ALA A 245 -4.42 9.68 19.08
N THR A 246 -4.71 10.81 19.71
CA THR A 246 -3.73 11.88 19.88
C THR A 246 -2.50 11.29 20.58
N PRO A 247 -1.28 11.42 20.03
CA PRO A 247 -0.08 11.03 20.77
C PRO A 247 -0.09 11.76 22.12
N GLY A 248 -0.21 11.00 23.21
CA GLY A 248 -0.15 11.57 24.54
C GLY A 248 1.13 12.43 24.60
N ARG A 249 1.02 13.71 24.92
CA ARG A 249 2.17 14.52 25.33
C ARG A 249 2.88 13.71 26.41
N LEU A 250 4.05 13.16 26.09
CA LEU A 250 4.95 12.70 27.11
C LEU A 250 5.15 13.89 28.04
N SER A 251 4.46 13.88 29.18
CA SER A 251 4.68 14.85 30.25
C SER A 251 6.14 14.66 30.65
N GLY A 252 6.99 15.57 30.19
CA GLY A 252 8.34 15.70 30.70
C GLY A 252 8.23 16.04 32.19
N ALA A 253 8.45 15.03 33.01
CA ALA A 253 8.84 15.26 34.40
C ALA A 253 10.32 15.65 34.37
N TYR A 254 10.58 16.94 34.64
CA TYR A 254 11.90 17.42 35.04
C TYR A 254 12.23 16.93 36.44
#